data_6cb1808489181ac9e22dc91972d9c414
#
_entry.id   6cb1808489181ac9e22dc91972d9c414
#
_cell.length_a   1.000
_cell.length_b   1.000
_cell.length_c   1.000
_cell.angle_alpha   90.00
_cell.angle_beta   90.00
_cell.angle_gamma   90.00
#
_symmetry.space_group_name_H-M   'P 1'
#
loop_
_entity.id
_entity.type
_entity.pdbx_description
1 polymer ?
#
loop_
_entity_poly.entity_id
_entity_poly.type
_entity_poly.pdbx_seq_one_letter_code
_entity_poly.pdbx_strand_id
1 'polypeptide(L)'
;LKGHLPIIFSLEMSKKTLIDRLIATAGNFSRLKMRNPKKYLTEKQKLQWMDVLELVNQSNIHIDDRSSLTLSQIQSQARRIIRSNPERKPIIFIDYLQIIQPEGDTDMAALAISKISRGLKKMAKELNCPVICLSQLNRNVETRAMKRPVMSDLRDSGSIEQDADIIILLYRASYYEKLAGDQANVLELIVAKNRNGPTGTAFAQYNVKTGHVGTPENTIVEFPKAA
;
A
#
# COMPACT_ATOMS: atom_id res chain seq x y z
N LEU A 1 -7.35 6.94 12.44
CA LEU A 1 -8.10 5.67 12.17
C LEU A 1 -9.39 5.50 13.01
N LYS A 2 -9.84 6.54 13.75
CA LYS A 2 -11.08 6.47 14.54
C LYS A 2 -12.25 6.03 13.63
N GLY A 3 -12.97 4.97 14.02
CA GLY A 3 -14.12 4.45 13.29
C GLY A 3 -13.81 3.59 12.06
N HIS A 4 -12.55 3.37 11.68
CA HIS A 4 -12.17 2.49 10.58
C HIS A 4 -11.67 1.14 11.06
N LEU A 5 -11.79 0.12 10.20
CA LEU A 5 -11.33 -1.25 10.42
C LEU A 5 -10.32 -1.61 9.32
N PRO A 6 -9.03 -1.33 9.52
CA PRO A 6 -8.01 -1.74 8.56
C PRO A 6 -7.80 -3.25 8.63
N ILE A 7 -7.93 -3.92 7.47
CA ILE A 7 -7.69 -5.35 7.32
C ILE A 7 -6.57 -5.50 6.28
N ILE A 8 -5.44 -6.05 6.71
CA ILE A 8 -4.24 -6.16 5.88
C ILE A 8 -3.95 -7.64 5.61
N PHE A 9 -3.95 -8.03 4.35
CA PHE A 9 -3.42 -9.31 3.89
C PHE A 9 -2.01 -9.08 3.37
N SER A 10 -1.02 -9.49 4.18
CA SER A 10 0.40 -9.32 3.87
C SER A 10 0.98 -10.64 3.42
N LEU A 11 0.89 -10.91 2.13
CA LEU A 11 1.26 -12.21 1.56
C LEU A 11 2.79 -12.37 1.41
N GLU A 12 3.54 -11.27 1.46
CA GLU A 12 5.00 -11.26 1.34
C GLU A 12 5.70 -11.07 2.69
N MET A 13 5.15 -10.19 3.54
CA MET A 13 5.82 -9.76 4.77
C MET A 13 5.15 -10.33 6.01
N SER A 14 5.96 -10.77 6.99
CA SER A 14 5.42 -11.21 8.28
C SER A 14 4.73 -10.07 9.05
N LYS A 15 3.70 -10.42 9.80
CA LYS A 15 2.99 -9.52 10.73
C LYS A 15 3.94 -8.74 11.62
N LYS A 16 4.96 -9.41 12.16
CA LYS A 16 5.99 -8.77 13.00
C LYS A 16 6.67 -7.62 12.25
N THR A 17 7.11 -7.86 11.02
CA THR A 17 7.80 -6.85 10.21
C THR A 17 6.90 -5.64 9.91
N LEU A 18 5.61 -5.88 9.64
CA LEU A 18 4.64 -4.79 9.43
C LEU A 18 4.43 -3.98 10.70
N ILE A 19 4.26 -4.63 11.86
CA ILE A 19 4.10 -3.95 13.15
C ILE A 19 5.35 -3.12 13.46
N ASP A 20 6.55 -3.66 13.26
CA ASP A 20 7.81 -2.91 13.45
C ASP A 20 7.86 -1.66 12.56
N ARG A 21 7.38 -1.74 11.31
CA ARG A 21 7.28 -0.58 10.39
C ARG A 21 6.23 0.42 10.85
N LEU A 22 5.06 -0.02 11.31
CA LEU A 22 4.02 0.85 11.85
C LEU A 22 4.51 1.63 13.07
N ILE A 23 5.21 0.95 14.00
CA ILE A 23 5.81 1.58 15.17
C ILE A 23 6.89 2.59 14.75
N ALA A 24 7.75 2.23 13.80
CA ALA A 24 8.78 3.13 13.29
C ALA A 24 8.18 4.41 12.70
N THR A 25 7.11 4.27 11.91
CA THR A 25 6.41 5.39 11.29
C THR A 25 5.68 6.24 12.31
N ALA A 26 4.91 5.63 13.22
CA ALA A 26 4.11 6.33 14.22
C ALA A 26 4.97 7.06 15.24
N GLY A 27 6.09 6.45 15.68
CA GLY A 27 7.02 7.03 16.64
C GLY A 27 8.13 7.88 16.03
N ASN A 28 8.15 8.02 14.70
CA ASN A 28 9.25 8.66 13.97
C ASN A 28 10.61 8.05 14.31
N PHE A 29 10.65 6.72 14.51
CA PHE A 29 11.87 5.98 14.80
C PHE A 29 12.53 5.52 13.48
N SER A 30 13.88 5.53 13.45
CA SER A 30 14.58 4.93 12.31
C SER A 30 14.33 3.42 12.23
N ARG A 31 13.93 2.93 11.04
CA ARG A 31 13.71 1.49 10.81
C ARG A 31 14.95 0.63 11.11
N LEU A 32 16.15 1.18 10.96
CA LEU A 32 17.39 0.48 11.35
C LEU A 32 17.46 0.25 12.86
N LYS A 33 16.99 1.20 13.67
CA LYS A 33 16.96 1.06 15.14
C LYS A 33 15.96 0.00 15.60
N MET A 34 14.92 -0.28 14.79
CA MET A 34 13.90 -1.28 15.08
C MET A 34 14.44 -2.72 15.08
N ARG A 35 15.64 -2.97 14.53
CA ARG A 35 16.30 -4.29 14.62
C ARG A 35 16.64 -4.68 16.05
N ASN A 36 17.01 -3.72 16.90
CA ASN A 36 17.22 -3.90 18.32
C ASN A 36 16.89 -2.62 19.08
N PRO A 37 15.59 -2.37 19.40
CA PRO A 37 15.13 -1.14 20.03
C PRO A 37 15.81 -0.87 21.37
N LYS A 38 16.03 -1.92 22.19
CA LYS A 38 16.69 -1.78 23.50
C LYS A 38 18.08 -1.16 23.38
N LYS A 39 18.83 -1.54 22.32
CA LYS A 39 20.21 -1.08 22.12
C LYS A 39 20.28 0.28 21.42
N TYR A 40 19.41 0.53 20.44
CA TYR A 40 19.59 1.65 19.49
C TYR A 40 18.67 2.83 19.72
N LEU A 41 17.60 2.70 20.50
CA LEU A 41 16.76 3.83 20.86
C LEU A 41 17.42 4.65 21.95
N THR A 42 17.30 5.98 21.86
CA THR A 42 17.70 6.90 22.92
C THR A 42 16.72 6.80 24.11
N GLU A 43 17.12 7.25 25.29
CA GLU A 43 16.21 7.22 26.46
C GLU A 43 14.90 7.99 26.19
N LYS A 44 14.97 9.14 25.54
CA LYS A 44 13.78 9.87 25.08
C LYS A 44 12.89 9.02 24.17
N GLN A 45 13.46 8.29 23.22
CA GLN A 45 12.71 7.41 22.33
C GLN A 45 12.12 6.20 23.06
N LYS A 46 12.80 5.68 24.09
CA LYS A 46 12.28 4.59 24.93
C LYS A 46 11.07 5.05 25.75
N LEU A 47 11.07 6.27 26.27
CA LEU A 47 9.90 6.85 26.95
C LEU A 47 8.69 6.95 26.01
N GLN A 48 8.90 7.38 24.76
CA GLN A 48 7.84 7.48 23.76
C GLN A 48 7.36 6.09 23.25
N TRP A 49 8.14 5.05 23.50
CA TRP A 49 7.85 3.71 22.98
C TRP A 49 6.51 3.15 23.44
N MET A 50 6.19 3.32 24.73
CA MET A 50 4.95 2.80 25.31
C MET A 50 3.73 3.49 24.70
N ASP A 51 3.78 4.81 24.53
CA ASP A 51 2.70 5.59 23.92
C ASP A 51 2.46 5.16 22.46
N VAL A 52 3.55 4.91 21.72
CA VAL A 52 3.47 4.45 20.34
C VAL A 52 2.90 3.03 20.23
N LEU A 53 3.28 2.14 21.14
CA LEU A 53 2.71 0.78 21.19
C LEU A 53 1.21 0.84 21.47
N GLU A 54 0.80 1.67 22.42
CA GLU A 54 -0.62 1.87 22.74
C GLU A 54 -1.39 2.43 21.55
N LEU A 55 -0.85 3.44 20.85
CA LEU A 55 -1.44 4.01 19.64
C LEU A 55 -1.63 2.94 18.55
N VAL A 56 -0.62 2.10 18.30
CA VAL A 56 -0.70 1.02 17.32
C VAL A 56 -1.72 -0.04 17.75
N ASN A 57 -1.75 -0.40 19.03
CA ASN A 57 -2.73 -1.36 19.56
C ASN A 57 -4.17 -0.84 19.45
N GLN A 58 -4.40 0.41 19.80
CA GLN A 58 -5.73 1.05 19.70
C GLN A 58 -6.21 1.23 18.27
N SER A 59 -5.32 1.15 17.26
CA SER A 59 -5.70 1.25 15.86
C SER A 59 -6.52 0.07 15.37
N ASN A 60 -6.55 -1.05 16.11
CA ASN A 60 -7.29 -2.28 15.79
C ASN A 60 -7.06 -2.77 14.36
N ILE A 61 -5.82 -2.77 13.92
CA ILE A 61 -5.43 -3.27 12.61
C ILE A 61 -5.43 -4.80 12.65
N HIS A 62 -6.19 -5.42 11.76
CA HIS A 62 -6.15 -6.87 11.55
C HIS A 62 -5.10 -7.19 10.49
N ILE A 63 -4.12 -8.02 10.83
CA ILE A 63 -3.06 -8.45 9.91
C ILE A 63 -3.12 -9.96 9.77
N ASP A 64 -3.28 -10.43 8.54
CA ASP A 64 -3.15 -11.82 8.13
C ASP A 64 -1.90 -11.93 7.26
N ASP A 65 -0.89 -12.67 7.73
CA ASP A 65 0.41 -12.81 7.07
C ASP A 65 0.66 -14.22 6.50
N ARG A 66 -0.41 -14.95 6.21
CA ARG A 66 -0.32 -16.23 5.51
C ARG A 66 0.13 -16.01 4.06
N SER A 67 1.17 -16.70 3.64
CA SER A 67 1.84 -16.49 2.35
C SER A 67 1.10 -17.10 1.14
N SER A 68 0.12 -17.97 1.37
CA SER A 68 -0.53 -18.74 0.31
C SER A 68 -2.04 -18.69 0.46
N LEU A 69 -2.63 -17.54 0.13
CA LEU A 69 -4.07 -17.35 0.17
C LEU A 69 -4.66 -17.27 -1.24
N THR A 70 -5.77 -17.96 -1.46
CA THR A 70 -6.64 -17.73 -2.62
C THR A 70 -7.53 -16.52 -2.38
N LEU A 71 -8.11 -16.00 -3.46
CA LEU A 71 -9.05 -14.87 -3.36
C LEU A 71 -10.28 -15.22 -2.50
N SER A 72 -10.82 -16.42 -2.62
CA SER A 72 -11.96 -16.89 -1.82
C SER A 72 -11.62 -16.95 -0.32
N GLN A 73 -10.40 -17.35 0.02
CA GLN A 73 -9.94 -17.35 1.42
C GLN A 73 -9.80 -15.92 1.97
N ILE A 74 -9.22 -15.00 1.19
CA ILE A 74 -9.13 -13.57 1.53
C ILE A 74 -10.53 -13.00 1.79
N GLN A 75 -11.47 -13.23 0.86
CA GLN A 75 -12.84 -12.76 0.95
C GLN A 75 -13.59 -13.33 2.17
N SER A 76 -13.44 -14.62 2.42
CA SER A 76 -14.06 -15.29 3.58
C SER A 76 -13.55 -14.72 4.90
N GLN A 77 -12.22 -14.54 5.02
CA GLN A 77 -11.61 -13.98 6.20
C GLN A 77 -12.01 -12.52 6.41
N ALA A 78 -11.97 -11.69 5.36
CA ALA A 78 -12.42 -10.30 5.44
C ALA A 78 -13.89 -10.21 5.91
N ARG A 79 -14.78 -11.02 5.34
CA ARG A 79 -16.20 -11.08 5.73
C ARG A 79 -16.37 -11.45 7.21
N ARG A 80 -15.58 -12.39 7.72
CA ARG A 80 -15.60 -12.79 9.14
C ARG A 80 -15.19 -11.63 10.04
N ILE A 81 -14.09 -10.95 9.72
CA ILE A 81 -13.58 -9.81 10.50
C ILE A 81 -14.60 -8.67 10.50
N ILE A 82 -15.17 -8.33 9.33
CA ILE A 82 -16.18 -7.27 9.20
C ILE A 82 -17.41 -7.56 10.05
N ARG A 83 -17.92 -8.79 10.00
CA ARG A 83 -19.10 -9.21 10.80
C ARG A 83 -18.85 -9.11 12.31
N SER A 84 -17.61 -9.36 12.75
CA SER A 84 -17.23 -9.23 14.16
C SER A 84 -17.00 -7.77 14.60
N ASN A 85 -17.05 -6.82 13.69
CA ASN A 85 -16.81 -5.39 13.96
C ASN A 85 -17.83 -4.49 13.23
N PRO A 86 -19.15 -4.67 13.46
CA PRO A 86 -20.20 -4.03 12.66
C PRO A 86 -20.20 -2.50 12.73
N GLU A 87 -19.70 -1.94 13.84
CA GLU A 87 -19.66 -0.49 14.09
C GLU A 87 -18.54 0.23 13.34
N ARG A 88 -17.65 -0.51 12.63
CA ARG A 88 -16.47 0.06 12.01
C ARG A 88 -16.56 0.02 10.50
N LYS A 89 -15.97 1.02 9.85
CA LYS A 89 -15.88 1.11 8.39
C LYS A 89 -14.67 0.31 7.89
N PRO A 90 -14.83 -0.82 7.21
CA PRO A 90 -13.72 -1.64 6.76
C PRO A 90 -12.95 -0.98 5.61
N ILE A 91 -11.63 -1.18 5.61
CA ILE A 91 -10.73 -0.89 4.49
C ILE A 91 -9.79 -2.09 4.36
N ILE A 92 -9.75 -2.72 3.19
CA ILE A 92 -8.94 -3.90 2.94
C ILE A 92 -7.68 -3.51 2.16
N PHE A 93 -6.52 -3.96 2.64
CA PHE A 93 -5.23 -3.82 1.98
C PHE A 93 -4.69 -5.20 1.62
N ILE A 94 -4.13 -5.35 0.42
CA ILE A 94 -3.53 -6.60 -0.06
C ILE A 94 -2.13 -6.31 -0.61
N ASP A 95 -1.13 -6.96 -0.03
CA ASP A 95 0.28 -6.82 -0.42
C ASP A 95 0.83 -8.21 -0.82
N TYR A 96 0.88 -8.52 -2.12
CA TYR A 96 0.45 -7.82 -3.32
C TYR A 96 -0.26 -8.79 -4.30
N LEU A 97 -0.87 -8.27 -5.35
CA LEU A 97 -1.77 -8.98 -6.26
C LEU A 97 -1.18 -10.27 -6.84
N GLN A 98 0.07 -10.22 -7.31
CA GLN A 98 0.71 -11.33 -8.01
C GLN A 98 1.07 -12.54 -7.13
N ILE A 99 0.98 -12.42 -5.78
CA ILE A 99 1.21 -13.54 -4.84
C ILE A 99 -0.09 -14.28 -4.52
N ILE A 100 -1.25 -13.68 -4.80
CA ILE A 100 -2.54 -14.35 -4.57
C ILE A 100 -2.58 -15.65 -5.38
N GLN A 101 -2.86 -16.75 -4.70
CA GLN A 101 -2.90 -18.06 -5.35
C GLN A 101 -4.11 -18.15 -6.31
N PRO A 102 -3.91 -18.55 -7.56
CA PRO A 102 -5.02 -18.80 -8.48
C PRO A 102 -5.87 -19.97 -8.00
N GLU A 103 -7.16 -19.91 -8.29
CA GLU A 103 -8.09 -21.02 -8.04
C GLU A 103 -8.23 -21.86 -9.31
N GLY A 104 -7.94 -23.17 -9.18
CA GLY A 104 -7.94 -24.15 -10.27
C GLY A 104 -6.70 -24.06 -11.17
N ASP A 105 -6.60 -24.99 -12.09
CA ASP A 105 -5.50 -25.05 -13.06
C ASP A 105 -5.58 -23.87 -14.02
N THR A 106 -4.62 -22.99 -13.93
CA THR A 106 -4.50 -21.84 -14.82
C THR A 106 -3.03 -21.74 -15.26
N ASP A 107 -2.71 -22.36 -16.38
CA ASP A 107 -1.35 -22.40 -16.92
C ASP A 107 -0.82 -21.04 -17.41
N MET A 108 -1.69 -20.04 -17.55
CA MET A 108 -1.34 -18.71 -18.02
C MET A 108 -1.40 -17.68 -16.89
N ALA A 109 -0.27 -17.15 -16.46
CA ALA A 109 -0.17 -16.14 -15.40
C ALA A 109 -1.05 -14.89 -15.64
N ALA A 110 -1.14 -14.42 -16.90
CA ALA A 110 -1.99 -13.28 -17.26
C ALA A 110 -3.49 -13.54 -17.04
N LEU A 111 -3.95 -14.77 -17.32
CA LEU A 111 -5.34 -15.16 -17.06
C LEU A 111 -5.63 -15.24 -15.56
N ALA A 112 -4.68 -15.75 -14.78
CA ALA A 112 -4.80 -15.78 -13.32
C ALA A 112 -4.94 -14.37 -12.74
N ILE A 113 -4.08 -13.44 -13.16
CA ILE A 113 -4.14 -12.03 -12.75
C ILE A 113 -5.47 -11.38 -13.15
N SER A 114 -5.98 -11.68 -14.34
CA SER A 114 -7.28 -11.16 -14.80
C SER A 114 -8.44 -11.66 -13.93
N LYS A 115 -8.47 -12.95 -13.59
CA LYS A 115 -9.48 -13.52 -12.69
C LYS A 115 -9.41 -12.89 -11.30
N ILE A 116 -8.20 -12.72 -10.74
CA ILE A 116 -7.97 -12.13 -9.42
C ILE A 116 -8.42 -10.67 -9.43
N SER A 117 -8.00 -9.86 -10.40
CA SER A 117 -8.38 -8.44 -10.53
C SER A 117 -9.89 -8.25 -10.54
N ARG A 118 -10.59 -8.99 -11.41
CA ARG A 118 -12.05 -8.98 -11.49
C ARG A 118 -12.70 -9.42 -10.18
N GLY A 119 -12.14 -10.44 -9.54
CA GLY A 119 -12.63 -10.94 -8.26
C GLY A 119 -12.44 -9.94 -7.12
N LEU A 120 -11.33 -9.19 -7.06
CA LEU A 120 -11.12 -8.11 -6.11
C LEU A 120 -12.16 -6.98 -6.29
N LYS A 121 -12.47 -6.62 -7.54
CA LYS A 121 -13.53 -5.66 -7.83
C LYS A 121 -14.90 -6.13 -7.36
N LYS A 122 -15.21 -7.43 -7.57
CA LYS A 122 -16.44 -8.05 -7.08
C LYS A 122 -16.48 -8.03 -5.54
N MET A 123 -15.38 -8.42 -4.89
CA MET A 123 -15.25 -8.42 -3.43
C MET A 123 -15.49 -7.03 -2.82
N ALA A 124 -14.92 -5.96 -3.42
CA ALA A 124 -15.14 -4.60 -2.96
C ALA A 124 -16.62 -4.20 -2.99
N LYS A 125 -17.35 -4.59 -4.05
CA LYS A 125 -18.80 -4.36 -4.16
C LYS A 125 -19.59 -5.18 -3.15
N GLU A 126 -19.31 -6.47 -2.99
CA GLU A 126 -20.03 -7.36 -2.08
C GLU A 126 -19.84 -7.01 -0.61
N LEU A 127 -18.63 -6.60 -0.23
CA LEU A 127 -18.30 -6.18 1.14
C LEU A 127 -18.60 -4.71 1.40
N ASN A 128 -19.02 -3.97 0.37
CA ASN A 128 -19.27 -2.52 0.41
C ASN A 128 -18.13 -1.74 1.09
N CYS A 129 -16.89 -2.02 0.69
CA CYS A 129 -15.72 -1.38 1.26
C CYS A 129 -14.61 -1.18 0.22
N PRO A 130 -13.72 -0.18 0.43
CA PRO A 130 -12.53 -0.02 -0.39
C PRO A 130 -11.60 -1.24 -0.28
N VAL A 131 -11.09 -1.68 -1.43
CA VAL A 131 -10.01 -2.66 -1.53
C VAL A 131 -8.82 -1.99 -2.21
N ILE A 132 -7.72 -1.86 -1.46
CA ILE A 132 -6.46 -1.29 -1.93
C ILE A 132 -5.51 -2.45 -2.14
N CYS A 133 -5.17 -2.73 -3.39
CA CYS A 133 -4.28 -3.82 -3.74
C CYS A 133 -2.99 -3.26 -4.35
N LEU A 134 -1.86 -3.65 -3.78
CA LEU A 134 -0.56 -3.34 -4.37
C LEU A 134 -0.33 -4.21 -5.59
N SER A 135 0.35 -3.68 -6.58
CA SER A 135 0.74 -4.39 -7.79
C SER A 135 2.17 -4.06 -8.17
N GLN A 136 2.93 -5.09 -8.51
CA GLN A 136 4.29 -4.93 -8.98
C GLN A 136 4.30 -4.39 -10.40
N LEU A 137 5.21 -3.46 -10.68
CA LEU A 137 5.47 -2.97 -12.04
C LEU A 137 6.38 -3.93 -12.81
N ASN A 138 6.29 -3.89 -14.14
CA ASN A 138 7.20 -4.59 -15.02
C ASN A 138 8.62 -4.02 -14.86
N ARG A 139 9.63 -4.89 -14.82
CA ARG A 139 11.04 -4.50 -14.72
C ARG A 139 11.54 -3.66 -15.90
N ASN A 140 10.83 -3.66 -17.01
CA ASN A 140 11.17 -2.86 -18.20
C ASN A 140 11.20 -1.34 -17.89
N VAL A 141 10.51 -0.86 -16.85
CA VAL A 141 10.60 0.52 -16.40
C VAL A 141 12.04 0.90 -16.02
N GLU A 142 12.83 -0.05 -15.52
CA GLU A 142 14.21 0.18 -15.08
C GLU A 142 15.20 0.32 -16.27
N THR A 143 14.85 -0.18 -17.44
CA THR A 143 15.70 -0.13 -18.63
C THR A 143 15.49 1.12 -19.48
N ARG A 144 14.40 1.88 -19.23
CA ARG A 144 14.11 3.11 -19.96
C ARG A 144 14.96 4.27 -19.48
N ALA A 145 15.24 5.23 -20.37
CA ALA A 145 15.89 6.50 -20.00
C ALA A 145 15.06 7.26 -18.96
N MET A 146 13.75 7.38 -19.19
CA MET A 146 12.80 7.96 -18.25
C MET A 146 12.15 6.84 -17.42
N LYS A 147 12.53 6.74 -16.15
CA LYS A 147 12.08 5.69 -15.23
C LYS A 147 10.78 6.03 -14.49
N ARG A 148 10.15 7.15 -14.82
CA ARG A 148 8.84 7.52 -14.30
C ARG A 148 7.79 6.55 -14.85
N PRO A 149 7.05 5.83 -13.99
CA PRO A 149 6.15 4.77 -14.42
C PRO A 149 4.94 5.32 -15.18
N VAL A 150 4.44 4.50 -16.08
CA VAL A 150 3.21 4.75 -16.86
C VAL A 150 2.28 3.54 -16.75
N MET A 151 1.03 3.68 -17.16
CA MET A 151 0.00 2.64 -17.05
C MET A 151 0.44 1.29 -17.66
N SER A 152 1.09 1.32 -18.81
CA SER A 152 1.58 0.10 -19.49
C SER A 152 2.68 -0.66 -18.73
N ASP A 153 3.23 -0.07 -17.67
CA ASP A 153 4.22 -0.75 -16.82
C ASP A 153 3.57 -1.65 -15.76
N LEU A 154 2.26 -1.59 -15.58
CA LEU A 154 1.56 -2.59 -14.80
C LEU A 154 1.69 -3.94 -15.52
N ARG A 155 2.25 -4.92 -14.83
CA ARG A 155 2.42 -6.27 -15.38
C ARG A 155 1.05 -6.90 -15.66
N ASP A 156 0.88 -7.43 -16.87
CA ASP A 156 -0.40 -8.02 -17.33
C ASP A 156 -1.60 -7.05 -17.25
N SER A 157 -1.36 -5.78 -17.63
CA SER A 157 -2.11 -4.57 -17.26
C SER A 157 -3.53 -4.46 -17.79
N GLY A 158 -3.90 -5.12 -18.90
CA GLY A 158 -5.20 -4.87 -19.52
C GLY A 158 -6.40 -5.11 -18.61
N SER A 159 -6.36 -6.16 -17.78
CA SER A 159 -7.44 -6.46 -16.82
C SER A 159 -7.42 -5.54 -15.60
N ILE A 160 -6.23 -5.27 -15.04
CA ILE A 160 -6.09 -4.36 -13.89
C ILE A 160 -6.57 -2.97 -14.27
N GLU A 161 -6.20 -2.50 -15.46
CA GLU A 161 -6.63 -1.23 -15.99
C GLU A 161 -8.16 -1.16 -16.15
N GLN A 162 -8.80 -2.22 -16.62
CA GLN A 162 -10.25 -2.26 -16.78
C GLN A 162 -11.01 -2.31 -15.46
N ASP A 163 -10.57 -3.13 -14.53
CA ASP A 163 -11.29 -3.45 -13.28
C ASP A 163 -11.11 -2.38 -12.19
N ALA A 164 -9.91 -1.79 -12.05
CA ALA A 164 -9.64 -0.80 -11.02
C ALA A 164 -10.41 0.51 -11.27
N ASP A 165 -10.94 1.11 -10.20
CA ASP A 165 -11.56 2.43 -10.29
C ASP A 165 -10.51 3.55 -10.24
N ILE A 166 -9.45 3.33 -9.48
CA ILE A 166 -8.33 4.27 -9.31
C ILE A 166 -7.03 3.47 -9.46
N ILE A 167 -6.09 4.03 -10.21
CA ILE A 167 -4.72 3.51 -10.31
C ILE A 167 -3.76 4.63 -9.96
N ILE A 168 -2.94 4.39 -8.94
CA ILE A 168 -1.91 5.31 -8.47
C ILE A 168 -0.56 4.64 -8.68
N LEU A 169 0.30 5.26 -9.50
CA LEU A 169 1.68 4.83 -9.70
C LEU A 169 2.57 5.66 -8.77
N LEU A 170 3.51 4.98 -8.10
CA LEU A 170 4.42 5.63 -7.16
C LEU A 170 5.77 5.83 -7.83
N TYR A 171 6.29 7.06 -7.75
CA TYR A 171 7.61 7.39 -8.27
C TYR A 171 8.40 8.24 -7.29
N ARG A 172 9.68 7.91 -7.17
CA ARG A 172 10.64 8.71 -6.39
C ARG A 172 11.93 8.84 -7.18
N ALA A 173 12.17 10.05 -7.71
CA ALA A 173 13.33 10.33 -8.54
C ALA A 173 14.66 10.05 -7.79
N SER A 174 14.73 10.35 -6.49
CA SER A 174 15.93 10.13 -5.67
C SER A 174 16.32 8.65 -5.50
N TYR A 175 15.48 7.71 -5.93
CA TYR A 175 15.83 6.29 -5.97
C TYR A 175 16.80 5.99 -7.13
N TYR A 176 16.67 6.73 -8.21
CA TYR A 176 17.46 6.56 -9.45
C TYR A 176 18.58 7.59 -9.58
N GLU A 177 18.39 8.79 -9.03
CA GLU A 177 19.27 9.93 -9.16
C GLU A 177 19.77 10.40 -7.79
N LYS A 178 21.01 10.88 -7.74
CA LYS A 178 21.56 11.49 -6.51
C LYS A 178 21.00 12.90 -6.34
N LEU A 179 19.79 12.99 -5.83
CA LEU A 179 19.18 14.27 -5.47
C LEU A 179 19.54 14.66 -4.04
N ALA A 180 19.67 15.97 -3.78
CA ALA A 180 19.98 16.53 -2.47
C ALA A 180 18.85 17.43 -1.97
N GLY A 181 18.86 17.73 -0.66
CA GLY A 181 17.87 18.59 -0.03
C GLY A 181 16.46 17.99 -0.02
N ASP A 182 15.46 18.87 -0.10
CA ASP A 182 14.06 18.49 -0.01
C ASP A 182 13.58 17.61 -1.16
N GLN A 183 14.20 17.76 -2.34
CA GLN A 183 13.88 16.94 -3.53
C GLN A 183 14.24 15.47 -3.34
N ALA A 184 15.19 15.14 -2.47
CA ALA A 184 15.57 13.76 -2.18
C ALA A 184 14.42 12.94 -1.54
N ASN A 185 13.46 13.63 -0.94
CA ASN A 185 12.36 13.03 -0.19
C ASN A 185 11.01 13.09 -0.90
N VAL A 186 10.95 13.68 -2.10
CA VAL A 186 9.69 13.79 -2.85
C VAL A 186 9.23 12.42 -3.35
N LEU A 187 7.99 12.09 -3.05
CA LEU A 187 7.26 10.95 -3.59
C LEU A 187 6.13 11.47 -4.48
N GLU A 188 6.13 11.07 -5.74
CA GLU A 188 5.04 11.34 -6.66
C GLU A 188 3.98 10.25 -6.54
N LEU A 189 2.73 10.67 -6.40
CA LEU A 189 1.53 9.86 -6.43
C LEU A 189 0.82 10.17 -7.75
N ILE A 190 1.14 9.41 -8.79
CA ILE A 190 0.64 9.63 -10.14
C ILE A 190 -0.70 8.94 -10.28
N VAL A 191 -1.80 9.69 -10.23
CA VAL A 191 -3.15 9.19 -10.47
C VAL A 191 -3.31 8.96 -11.97
N ALA A 192 -2.94 7.77 -12.43
CA ALA A 192 -2.94 7.40 -13.84
C ALA A 192 -4.34 7.03 -14.35
N LYS A 193 -5.23 6.60 -13.44
CA LYS A 193 -6.65 6.36 -13.71
C LYS A 193 -7.48 6.82 -12.51
N ASN A 194 -8.60 7.48 -12.80
CA ASN A 194 -9.63 7.80 -11.81
C ASN A 194 -10.99 7.79 -12.50
N ARG A 195 -11.83 6.79 -12.22
CA ARG A 195 -13.13 6.63 -12.89
C ARG A 195 -14.11 7.75 -12.58
N ASN A 196 -14.02 8.33 -11.39
CA ASN A 196 -14.98 9.29 -10.88
C ASN A 196 -14.39 10.70 -10.66
N GLY A 197 -13.20 10.97 -11.20
CA GLY A 197 -12.53 12.25 -11.01
C GLY A 197 -11.35 12.44 -11.96
N PRO A 198 -10.61 13.55 -11.82
CA PRO A 198 -9.48 13.86 -12.69
C PRO A 198 -8.29 12.93 -12.42
N THR A 199 -7.46 12.77 -13.43
CA THR A 199 -6.10 12.22 -13.31
C THR A 199 -5.12 13.35 -13.06
N GLY A 200 -3.93 13.04 -12.53
CA GLY A 200 -2.91 14.06 -12.24
C GLY A 200 -1.83 13.51 -11.33
N THR A 201 -0.97 14.38 -10.82
CA THR A 201 0.09 13.97 -9.89
C THR A 201 -0.02 14.77 -8.60
N ALA A 202 -0.09 14.06 -7.49
CA ALA A 202 0.05 14.63 -6.17
C ALA A 202 1.48 14.34 -5.64
N PHE A 203 1.97 15.20 -4.77
CA PHE A 203 3.29 15.08 -4.18
C PHE A 203 3.19 14.85 -2.67
N ALA A 204 4.07 14.01 -2.16
CA ALA A 204 4.20 13.75 -0.73
C ALA A 204 5.68 13.79 -0.33
N GLN A 205 5.95 14.04 0.96
CA GLN A 205 7.28 13.89 1.54
C GLN A 205 7.44 12.48 2.11
N TYR A 206 8.48 11.77 1.66
CA TYR A 206 8.78 10.42 2.11
C TYR A 206 10.06 10.37 2.93
N ASN A 207 9.95 10.10 4.20
CA ASN A 207 11.11 9.92 5.06
C ASN A 207 11.67 8.50 4.92
N VAL A 208 12.79 8.37 4.22
CA VAL A 208 13.47 7.08 3.95
C VAL A 208 13.86 6.35 5.25
N LYS A 209 14.22 7.08 6.32
CA LYS A 209 14.67 6.49 7.58
C LYS A 209 13.53 5.86 8.37
N THR A 210 12.38 6.52 8.41
CA THR A 210 11.23 6.08 9.23
C THR A 210 10.12 5.41 8.42
N GLY A 211 10.06 5.67 7.10
CA GLY A 211 8.97 5.24 6.23
C GLY A 211 7.73 6.13 6.29
N HIS A 212 7.82 7.26 7.01
CA HIS A 212 6.70 8.19 7.10
C HIS A 212 6.44 8.87 5.76
N VAL A 213 5.17 8.94 5.37
CA VAL A 213 4.67 9.71 4.24
C VAL A 213 3.85 10.86 4.80
N GLY A 214 4.22 12.08 4.49
CA GLY A 214 3.55 13.28 4.96
C GLY A 214 3.19 14.23 3.83
N THR A 215 2.35 15.21 4.14
CA THR A 215 2.05 16.30 3.21
C THR A 215 3.26 17.25 3.18
N PRO A 216 3.75 17.66 2.01
CA PRO A 216 4.75 18.72 1.92
C PRO A 216 4.18 20.03 2.47
N GLU A 217 4.98 20.83 3.15
CA GLU A 217 4.56 22.11 3.74
C GLU A 217 4.05 23.12 2.71
N ASN A 218 4.39 22.94 1.42
CA ASN A 218 4.05 23.85 0.30
C ASN A 218 3.51 23.08 -0.94
N THR A 219 2.57 22.15 -0.79
CA THR A 219 2.11 21.39 -1.96
C THR A 219 1.03 22.13 -2.72
N ILE A 220 1.38 22.62 -3.89
CA ILE A 220 0.42 22.90 -4.96
C ILE A 220 0.11 21.56 -5.63
N VAL A 221 -1.10 21.04 -5.44
CA VAL A 221 -1.59 19.89 -6.21
C VAL A 221 -2.01 20.42 -7.58
N GLU A 222 -1.16 20.23 -8.59
CA GLU A 222 -1.52 20.56 -9.96
C GLU A 222 -2.41 19.46 -10.53
N PHE A 223 -3.71 19.69 -10.49
CA PHE A 223 -4.63 18.95 -11.33
C PHE A 223 -4.73 19.68 -12.69
N PRO A 224 -4.61 18.97 -13.83
CA PRO A 224 -4.90 19.58 -15.12
C PRO A 224 -6.32 20.13 -15.09
N LYS A 225 -6.46 21.39 -15.47
CA LYS A 225 -7.80 22.00 -15.65
C LYS A 225 -8.55 21.11 -16.63
N ALA A 226 -9.77 20.70 -16.25
CA ALA A 226 -10.65 20.01 -17.16
C ALA A 226 -10.81 20.86 -18.42
N ALA A 227 -10.49 20.25 -19.58
CA ALA A 227 -10.72 20.86 -20.89
C ALA A 227 -12.20 20.85 -21.23
#